data_e7196516b3437b2bda59b51ab59a3eca
#
_entry.id   e7196516b3437b2bda59b51ab59a3eca
#
_cell.length_a   1.000
_cell.length_b   1.000
_cell.length_c   1.000
_cell.angle_alpha   90.00
_cell.angle_beta   90.00
_cell.angle_gamma   90.00
#
_symmetry.space_group_name_H-M   'P 1'
#
loop_
_entity.id
_entity.type
_entity.pdbx_description
1 polymer ?
#
loop_
_entity_poly.entity_id
_entity_poly.type
_entity_poly.pdbx_seq_one_letter_code
_entity_poly.pdbx_strand_id
1 'polypeptide(L)'
;QKLVTSLDDNPQDLRVEVANIDMLNAVALPGGNVILFDGLLKQARSPDEVAGVLAHEIGHVREKHVMQALLRQMGLAVVLGGVDGNSGAMVNNLLAMSYSRDAEAEADAHSMQMLGNANISPVGTASFFDRLSQLDGSEGAVKYNVEITSYLSSHPLSAARKDAFEKSIVKGKNYKPALAPSEWTELKTMCAQD
;
A
#
# COMPACT_ATOMS: atom_id res chain seq x y z
N GLN A 1 5.14 -12.76 5.56
CA GLN A 1 4.57 -13.84 4.74
C GLN A 1 3.17 -14.25 5.22
N LYS A 2 2.91 -14.42 6.54
CA LYS A 2 1.59 -14.81 7.07
C LYS A 2 0.46 -13.86 6.61
N LEU A 3 0.71 -12.55 6.65
CA LEU A 3 -0.27 -11.55 6.22
C LEU A 3 -0.58 -11.71 4.73
N VAL A 4 0.43 -11.91 3.89
CA VAL A 4 0.26 -12.14 2.45
C VAL A 4 -0.61 -13.37 2.20
N THR A 5 -0.31 -14.48 2.87
CA THR A 5 -1.06 -15.74 2.74
C THR A 5 -2.53 -15.59 3.19
N SER A 6 -2.81 -14.70 4.14
CA SER A 6 -4.18 -14.45 4.58
C SER A 6 -4.98 -13.53 3.62
N LEU A 7 -4.27 -12.73 2.83
CA LEU A 7 -4.89 -11.73 1.93
C LEU A 7 -5.10 -12.24 0.51
N ASP A 8 -4.22 -13.10 0.01
CA ASP A 8 -4.22 -13.49 -1.41
C ASP A 8 -4.25 -15.01 -1.60
N ASP A 9 -5.05 -15.48 -2.55
CA ASP A 9 -5.23 -16.90 -2.87
C ASP A 9 -4.01 -17.51 -3.58
N ASN A 10 -3.15 -16.67 -4.20
CA ASN A 10 -1.91 -17.07 -4.87
C ASN A 10 -0.68 -16.38 -4.26
N PRO A 11 -0.43 -16.57 -2.96
CA PRO A 11 0.63 -15.85 -2.24
C PRO A 11 2.05 -16.20 -2.73
N GLN A 12 2.25 -17.31 -3.42
CA GLN A 12 3.53 -17.73 -4.00
C GLN A 12 4.01 -16.81 -5.13
N ASP A 13 3.09 -16.08 -5.79
CA ASP A 13 3.41 -15.12 -6.85
C ASP A 13 3.78 -13.74 -6.29
N LEU A 14 3.73 -13.58 -4.97
CA LEU A 14 3.95 -12.33 -4.28
C LEU A 14 5.18 -12.42 -3.38
N ARG A 15 6.02 -11.40 -3.47
CA ARG A 15 7.13 -11.17 -2.55
C ARG A 15 6.93 -9.83 -1.85
N VAL A 16 6.77 -9.87 -0.54
CA VAL A 16 6.66 -8.66 0.27
C VAL A 16 7.90 -8.51 1.13
N GLU A 17 8.54 -7.37 1.00
CA GLU A 17 9.74 -6.99 1.74
C GLU A 17 9.49 -5.73 2.55
N VAL A 18 10.22 -5.56 3.64
CA VAL A 18 10.23 -4.33 4.43
C VAL A 18 11.57 -3.65 4.19
N ALA A 19 11.54 -2.38 3.78
CA ALA A 19 12.73 -1.57 3.61
C ALA A 19 12.88 -0.60 4.78
N ASN A 20 14.10 -0.49 5.33
CA ASN A 20 14.44 0.48 6.36
C ASN A 20 14.54 1.89 5.73
N ILE A 21 13.39 2.44 5.37
CA ILE A 21 13.24 3.78 4.77
C ILE A 21 12.20 4.52 5.60
N ASP A 22 12.63 5.64 6.20
CA ASP A 22 11.79 6.48 7.06
C ASP A 22 10.87 7.39 6.22
N MET A 23 10.03 6.76 5.41
CA MET A 23 9.05 7.40 4.54
C MET A 23 7.72 6.67 4.69
N LEU A 24 6.61 7.40 4.84
CA LEU A 24 5.28 6.80 4.86
C LEU A 24 4.91 6.39 3.43
N ASN A 25 5.29 5.19 3.03
CA ASN A 25 4.95 4.67 1.70
C ASN A 25 4.94 3.13 1.66
N ALA A 26 4.32 2.62 0.60
CA ALA A 26 4.42 1.25 0.12
C ALA A 26 4.43 1.30 -1.40
N VAL A 27 5.07 0.34 -2.05
CA VAL A 27 5.23 0.36 -3.50
C VAL A 27 5.06 -1.03 -4.08
N ALA A 28 4.13 -1.15 -5.01
CA ALA A 28 4.05 -2.30 -5.90
C ALA A 28 5.12 -2.18 -7.01
N LEU A 29 5.81 -3.27 -7.28
CA LEU A 29 6.81 -3.37 -8.33
C LEU A 29 6.44 -4.44 -9.35
N PRO A 30 7.00 -4.39 -10.57
CA PRO A 30 6.80 -5.45 -11.55
C PRO A 30 7.24 -6.81 -11.01
N GLY A 31 6.58 -7.89 -11.47
CA GLY A 31 6.94 -9.26 -11.09
C GLY A 31 6.42 -9.71 -9.72
N GLY A 32 5.38 -9.06 -9.20
CA GLY A 32 4.73 -9.49 -7.95
C GLY A 32 5.43 -9.04 -6.68
N ASN A 33 6.32 -8.07 -6.77
CA ASN A 33 7.03 -7.55 -5.60
C ASN A 33 6.28 -6.37 -4.99
N VAL A 34 6.23 -6.33 -3.65
CA VAL A 34 5.70 -5.19 -2.87
C VAL A 34 6.73 -4.84 -1.80
N ILE A 35 7.05 -3.57 -1.68
CA ILE A 35 7.92 -3.07 -0.63
C ILE A 35 7.11 -2.20 0.33
N LEU A 36 7.10 -2.56 1.59
CA LEU A 36 6.58 -1.72 2.68
C LEU A 36 7.74 -0.94 3.28
N PHE A 37 7.59 0.36 3.43
CA PHE A 37 8.61 1.19 4.05
C PHE A 37 8.41 1.23 5.57
N ASP A 38 9.50 1.27 6.32
CA ASP A 38 9.47 1.29 7.78
C ASP A 38 8.71 2.51 8.33
N GLY A 39 8.77 3.65 7.66
CA GLY A 39 7.98 4.83 8.01
C GLY A 39 6.47 4.57 7.99
N LEU A 40 5.96 3.75 7.06
CA LEU A 40 4.56 3.31 7.06
C LEU A 40 4.25 2.48 8.32
N LEU A 41 5.11 1.50 8.63
CA LEU A 41 4.94 0.64 9.81
C LEU A 41 4.97 1.44 11.10
N LYS A 42 5.86 2.42 11.23
CA LYS A 42 5.95 3.33 12.40
C LYS A 42 4.67 4.14 12.58
N GLN A 43 4.09 4.65 11.51
CA GLN A 43 2.89 5.49 11.51
C GLN A 43 1.58 4.71 11.66
N ALA A 44 1.57 3.43 11.28
CA ALA A 44 0.40 2.58 11.42
C ALA A 44 0.05 2.34 12.89
N ARG A 45 -1.25 2.44 13.22
CA ARG A 45 -1.80 2.30 14.58
C ARG A 45 -2.28 0.89 14.87
N SER A 46 -2.50 0.09 13.82
CA SER A 46 -2.94 -1.30 13.95
C SER A 46 -2.41 -2.15 12.81
N PRO A 47 -2.35 -3.47 12.98
CA PRO A 47 -2.00 -4.38 11.89
C PRO A 47 -3.04 -4.35 10.76
N ASP A 48 -4.30 -3.98 11.04
CA ASP A 48 -5.35 -3.89 10.04
C ASP A 48 -5.13 -2.71 9.08
N GLU A 49 -4.54 -1.60 9.55
CA GLU A 49 -4.12 -0.50 8.69
C GLU A 49 -3.06 -0.96 7.69
N VAL A 50 -2.05 -1.69 8.16
CA VAL A 50 -1.00 -2.24 7.28
C VAL A 50 -1.57 -3.28 6.32
N ALA A 51 -2.50 -4.13 6.79
CA ALA A 51 -3.18 -5.11 5.95
C ALA A 51 -3.96 -4.44 4.81
N GLY A 52 -4.63 -3.32 5.09
CA GLY A 52 -5.35 -2.57 4.08
C GLY A 52 -4.44 -1.96 3.00
N VAL A 53 -3.34 -1.34 3.42
CA VAL A 53 -2.34 -0.80 2.48
C VAL A 53 -1.71 -1.93 1.67
N LEU A 54 -1.28 -3.03 2.32
CA LEU A 54 -0.71 -4.17 1.62
C LEU A 54 -1.68 -4.79 0.61
N ALA A 55 -2.95 -4.95 0.98
CA ALA A 55 -3.97 -5.47 0.08
C ALA A 55 -4.20 -4.53 -1.13
N HIS A 56 -4.11 -3.22 -0.93
CA HIS A 56 -4.18 -2.23 -2.00
C HIS A 56 -3.00 -2.37 -2.97
N GLU A 57 -1.76 -2.49 -2.46
CA GLU A 57 -0.58 -2.71 -3.29
C GLU A 57 -0.66 -4.04 -4.07
N ILE A 58 -1.17 -5.11 -3.42
CA ILE A 58 -1.43 -6.38 -4.09
C ILE A 58 -2.47 -6.19 -5.21
N GLY A 59 -3.50 -5.36 -5.01
CA GLY A 59 -4.45 -4.98 -6.04
C GLY A 59 -3.75 -4.37 -7.27
N HIS A 60 -2.83 -3.42 -7.07
CA HIS A 60 -2.02 -2.87 -8.17
C HIS A 60 -1.18 -3.92 -8.90
N VAL A 61 -0.65 -4.90 -8.17
CA VAL A 61 0.08 -6.04 -8.78
C VAL A 61 -0.86 -6.89 -9.63
N ARG A 62 -2.01 -7.29 -9.09
CA ARG A 62 -2.99 -8.17 -9.77
C ARG A 62 -3.56 -7.55 -11.03
N GLU A 63 -3.88 -6.25 -10.99
CA GLU A 63 -4.37 -5.49 -12.15
C GLU A 63 -3.24 -5.00 -13.08
N LYS A 64 -1.98 -5.30 -12.75
CA LYS A 64 -0.79 -4.91 -13.56
C LYS A 64 -0.67 -3.39 -13.75
N HIS A 65 -1.18 -2.59 -12.82
CA HIS A 65 -1.18 -1.13 -12.91
C HIS A 65 0.24 -0.57 -13.04
N VAL A 66 1.22 -1.15 -12.32
CA VAL A 66 2.63 -0.75 -12.41
C VAL A 66 3.15 -0.90 -13.83
N MET A 67 2.88 -2.04 -14.47
CA MET A 67 3.32 -2.28 -15.86
C MET A 67 2.64 -1.34 -16.84
N GLN A 68 1.35 -1.09 -16.66
CA GLN A 68 0.59 -0.15 -17.50
C GLN A 68 1.12 1.28 -17.35
N ALA A 69 1.46 1.70 -16.14
CA ALA A 69 1.99 3.02 -15.88
C ALA A 69 3.42 3.19 -16.44
N LEU A 70 4.27 2.16 -16.32
CA LEU A 70 5.59 2.14 -16.95
C LEU A 70 5.49 2.25 -18.48
N LEU A 71 4.61 1.46 -19.10
CA LEU A 71 4.38 1.53 -20.54
C LEU A 71 3.91 2.92 -21.00
N ARG A 72 3.06 3.58 -20.21
CA ARG A 72 2.58 4.94 -20.52
C ARG A 72 3.68 5.99 -20.40
N GLN A 73 4.52 5.91 -19.36
CA GLN A 73 5.54 6.92 -19.10
C GLN A 73 6.80 6.73 -19.96
N MET A 74 7.26 5.51 -20.11
CA MET A 74 8.58 5.18 -20.66
C MET A 74 8.51 4.60 -22.08
N GLY A 75 7.31 4.18 -22.50
CA GLY A 75 7.12 3.50 -23.77
C GLY A 75 7.60 2.05 -23.78
N LEU A 76 7.16 1.31 -24.79
CA LEU A 76 7.39 -0.13 -24.89
C LEU A 76 8.90 -0.50 -25.01
N ALA A 77 9.68 0.34 -25.68
CA ALA A 77 11.11 0.08 -25.92
C ALA A 77 11.92 -0.04 -24.59
N VAL A 78 11.61 0.82 -23.62
CA VAL A 78 12.29 0.82 -22.32
C VAL A 78 11.86 -0.38 -21.47
N VAL A 79 10.57 -0.74 -21.52
CA VAL A 79 10.04 -1.88 -20.77
C VAL A 79 10.59 -3.21 -21.32
N LEU A 80 10.75 -3.33 -22.64
CA LEU A 80 11.28 -4.54 -23.28
C LEU A 80 12.81 -4.58 -23.34
N GLY A 81 13.47 -3.43 -23.45
CA GLY A 81 14.94 -3.34 -23.57
C GLY A 81 15.69 -3.38 -22.25
N GLY A 82 14.97 -3.32 -21.14
CA GLY A 82 15.58 -3.13 -19.81
C GLY A 82 16.10 -1.69 -19.63
N VAL A 83 16.23 -1.28 -18.38
CA VAL A 83 16.87 -0.01 -18.04
C VAL A 83 18.37 -0.30 -17.93
N ASP A 84 19.18 0.25 -18.82
CA ASP A 84 20.64 0.12 -18.78
C ASP A 84 21.17 0.45 -17.38
N GLY A 85 21.38 -0.58 -16.56
CA GLY A 85 22.19 -0.58 -15.35
C GLY A 85 21.84 0.39 -14.21
N ASN A 86 20.85 1.28 -14.37
CA ASN A 86 20.51 2.29 -13.34
C ASN A 86 19.21 1.96 -12.58
N SER A 87 19.27 0.89 -11.75
CA SER A 87 18.17 0.47 -10.90
C SER A 87 17.66 1.57 -9.96
N GLY A 88 18.53 2.49 -9.52
CA GLY A 88 18.14 3.62 -8.67
C GLY A 88 17.22 4.62 -9.37
N ALA A 89 17.47 4.94 -10.64
CA ALA A 89 16.60 5.81 -11.42
C ALA A 89 15.22 5.18 -11.66
N MET A 90 15.17 3.86 -11.87
CA MET A 90 13.91 3.13 -12.01
C MET A 90 13.07 3.17 -10.72
N VAL A 91 13.70 2.95 -9.57
CA VAL A 91 13.01 3.05 -8.27
C VAL A 91 12.46 4.47 -8.05
N ASN A 92 13.26 5.51 -8.31
CA ASN A 92 12.80 6.89 -8.18
C ASN A 92 11.62 7.21 -9.11
N ASN A 93 11.65 6.70 -10.35
CA ASN A 93 10.54 6.87 -11.28
C ASN A 93 9.27 6.16 -10.79
N LEU A 94 9.38 4.95 -10.23
CA LEU A 94 8.26 4.21 -9.65
C LEU A 94 7.67 4.94 -8.43
N LEU A 95 8.52 5.49 -7.56
CA LEU A 95 8.08 6.29 -6.41
C LEU A 95 7.39 7.61 -6.82
N ALA A 96 7.76 8.17 -7.95
CA ALA A 96 7.16 9.39 -8.50
C ALA A 96 5.91 9.13 -9.35
N MET A 97 5.56 7.85 -9.60
CA MET A 97 4.38 7.51 -10.40
C MET A 97 3.10 7.76 -9.61
N SER A 98 2.13 8.39 -10.27
CA SER A 98 0.77 8.52 -9.77
C SER A 98 -0.17 7.64 -10.59
N TYR A 99 -1.03 6.92 -9.92
CA TYR A 99 -2.05 6.10 -10.56
C TYR A 99 -3.27 6.93 -10.96
N SER A 100 -4.00 6.47 -11.98
CA SER A 100 -5.27 7.06 -12.35
C SER A 100 -6.34 6.77 -11.30
N ARG A 101 -7.39 7.57 -11.25
CA ARG A 101 -8.52 7.34 -10.32
C ARG A 101 -9.18 5.97 -10.52
N ASP A 102 -9.22 5.49 -11.77
CA ASP A 102 -9.80 4.18 -12.08
C ASP A 102 -8.89 3.06 -11.54
N ALA A 103 -7.57 3.16 -11.72
CA ALA A 103 -6.62 2.21 -11.17
C ALA A 103 -6.66 2.17 -9.62
N GLU A 104 -6.81 3.34 -8.98
CA GLU A 104 -7.01 3.42 -7.53
C GLU A 104 -8.31 2.73 -7.09
N ALA A 105 -9.41 2.94 -7.82
CA ALA A 105 -10.69 2.32 -7.52
C ALA A 105 -10.66 0.78 -7.69
N GLU A 106 -9.95 0.29 -8.71
CA GLU A 106 -9.74 -1.15 -8.94
C GLU A 106 -8.88 -1.75 -7.83
N ALA A 107 -7.77 -1.11 -7.45
CA ALA A 107 -6.93 -1.56 -6.33
C ALA A 107 -7.69 -1.55 -5.00
N ASP A 108 -8.52 -0.53 -4.74
CA ASP A 108 -9.39 -0.47 -3.56
C ASP A 108 -10.44 -1.59 -3.55
N ALA A 109 -11.05 -1.91 -4.70
CA ALA A 109 -12.00 -3.02 -4.81
C ALA A 109 -11.34 -4.36 -4.48
N HIS A 110 -10.12 -4.62 -5.00
CA HIS A 110 -9.32 -5.78 -4.62
C HIS A 110 -8.99 -5.79 -3.14
N SER A 111 -8.55 -4.67 -2.57
CA SER A 111 -8.25 -4.55 -1.14
C SER A 111 -9.46 -4.92 -0.28
N MET A 112 -10.63 -4.36 -0.56
CA MET A 112 -11.86 -4.68 0.17
C MET A 112 -12.24 -6.15 0.07
N GLN A 113 -12.09 -6.76 -1.10
CA GLN A 113 -12.34 -8.18 -1.31
C GLN A 113 -11.37 -9.05 -0.50
N MET A 114 -10.07 -8.78 -0.57
CA MET A 114 -9.03 -9.52 0.17
C MET A 114 -9.24 -9.42 1.67
N LEU A 115 -9.48 -8.21 2.21
CA LEU A 115 -9.79 -8.00 3.63
C LEU A 115 -11.05 -8.77 4.04
N GLY A 116 -12.09 -8.74 3.19
CA GLY A 116 -13.33 -9.49 3.42
C GLY A 116 -13.11 -11.00 3.50
N ASN A 117 -12.34 -11.57 2.58
CA ASN A 117 -11.98 -12.99 2.53
C ASN A 117 -11.11 -13.40 3.74
N ALA A 118 -10.15 -12.56 4.11
CA ALA A 118 -9.28 -12.76 5.27
C ALA A 118 -10.02 -12.54 6.61
N ASN A 119 -11.25 -12.07 6.59
CA ASN A 119 -12.02 -11.68 7.78
C ASN A 119 -11.36 -10.56 8.60
N ILE A 120 -10.63 -9.66 7.93
CA ILE A 120 -10.01 -8.46 8.50
C ILE A 120 -10.95 -7.27 8.32
N SER A 121 -11.01 -6.37 9.30
CA SER A 121 -11.90 -5.21 9.23
C SER A 121 -11.39 -4.14 8.27
N PRO A 122 -12.20 -3.66 7.31
CA PRO A 122 -11.83 -2.52 6.46
C PRO A 122 -11.83 -1.18 7.21
N VAL A 123 -12.31 -1.12 8.47
CA VAL A 123 -12.27 0.09 9.32
C VAL A 123 -10.84 0.62 9.49
N GLY A 124 -9.85 -0.27 9.60
CA GLY A 124 -8.44 0.13 9.69
C GLY A 124 -8.02 0.97 8.49
N THR A 125 -8.31 0.51 7.27
CA THR A 125 -7.99 1.22 6.03
C THR A 125 -8.73 2.56 5.94
N ALA A 126 -10.03 2.59 6.24
CA ALA A 126 -10.82 3.82 6.25
C ALA A 126 -10.24 4.86 7.23
N SER A 127 -9.88 4.42 8.44
CA SER A 127 -9.29 5.29 9.48
C SER A 127 -7.90 5.79 9.07
N PHE A 128 -7.10 4.96 8.41
CA PHE A 128 -5.80 5.35 7.88
C PHE A 128 -5.96 6.46 6.82
N PHE A 129 -6.87 6.28 5.85
CA PHE A 129 -7.14 7.29 4.82
C PHE A 129 -7.71 8.58 5.38
N ASP A 130 -8.61 8.50 6.36
CA ASP A 130 -9.14 9.70 7.04
C ASP A 130 -8.02 10.51 7.71
N ARG A 131 -7.12 9.82 8.39
CA ARG A 131 -5.98 10.45 9.05
C ARG A 131 -5.02 11.10 8.04
N LEU A 132 -4.72 10.44 6.93
CA LEU A 132 -3.87 11.00 5.88
C LEU A 132 -4.51 12.25 5.24
N SER A 133 -5.81 12.23 4.98
CA SER A 133 -6.52 13.36 4.38
C SER A 133 -6.55 14.60 5.30
N GLN A 134 -6.63 14.40 6.62
CA GLN A 134 -6.57 15.49 7.60
C GLN A 134 -5.17 16.12 7.68
N LEU A 135 -4.14 15.34 7.44
CA LEU A 135 -2.75 15.81 7.43
C LEU A 135 -2.39 16.57 6.14
N ASP A 136 -2.99 16.25 5.02
CA ASP A 136 -2.78 16.92 3.73
C ASP A 136 -3.33 18.37 3.72
N GLY A 137 -4.35 18.66 4.51
CA GLY A 137 -5.03 19.97 4.56
C GLY A 137 -4.58 20.92 5.70
N SER A 138 -3.66 20.55 6.58
CA SER A 138 -3.35 21.33 7.77
C SER A 138 -2.09 22.18 7.64
N GLU A 139 -2.12 23.45 8.10
CA GLU A 139 -0.94 24.35 8.20
C GLU A 139 0.17 23.77 9.11
N GLY A 140 -0.15 22.81 9.98
CA GLY A 140 0.81 22.03 10.79
C GLY A 140 1.56 20.96 10.01
N ALA A 141 1.18 20.70 8.78
CA ALA A 141 1.75 19.72 7.87
C ALA A 141 3.22 19.96 7.50
N VAL A 142 3.77 21.15 7.73
CA VAL A 142 5.15 21.50 7.31
C VAL A 142 6.23 20.60 7.92
N LYS A 143 5.99 19.99 9.07
CA LYS A 143 6.96 19.09 9.73
C LYS A 143 6.71 17.59 9.47
N TYR A 144 5.48 17.22 9.07
CA TYR A 144 5.08 15.87 8.65
C TYR A 144 4.97 15.74 7.12
N ASN A 145 5.12 16.87 6.39
CA ASN A 145 4.73 17.01 4.98
C ASN A 145 5.56 16.18 3.99
N VAL A 146 6.84 15.95 4.25
CA VAL A 146 7.69 15.23 3.28
C VAL A 146 7.38 13.74 3.26
N GLU A 147 7.01 13.16 4.40
CA GLU A 147 6.75 11.72 4.52
C GLU A 147 5.36 11.33 3.99
N ILE A 148 4.34 12.13 4.31
CA ILE A 148 2.94 11.87 3.93
C ILE A 148 2.67 12.18 2.47
N THR A 149 3.29 13.23 1.93
CA THR A 149 3.15 13.61 0.52
C THR A 149 3.62 12.51 -0.43
N SER A 150 4.55 11.65 -0.02
CA SER A 150 5.02 10.56 -0.86
C SER A 150 3.90 9.55 -1.17
N TYR A 151 3.18 9.05 -0.15
CA TYR A 151 2.07 8.12 -0.37
C TYR A 151 0.92 8.78 -1.14
N LEU A 152 0.56 10.03 -0.76
CA LEU A 152 -0.52 10.75 -1.42
C LEU A 152 -0.22 11.14 -2.86
N SER A 153 1.07 11.32 -3.19
CA SER A 153 1.49 11.63 -4.57
C SER A 153 1.32 10.44 -5.50
N SER A 154 1.60 9.22 -5.02
CA SER A 154 1.40 7.99 -5.79
C SER A 154 -0.05 7.51 -5.76
N HIS A 155 -0.73 7.67 -4.61
CA HIS A 155 -2.10 7.19 -4.35
C HIS A 155 -3.02 8.35 -3.93
N PRO A 156 -3.52 9.16 -4.87
CA PRO A 156 -4.37 10.30 -4.54
C PRO A 156 -5.61 9.87 -3.74
N LEU A 157 -5.77 10.44 -2.55
CA LEU A 157 -6.94 10.19 -1.74
C LEU A 157 -8.15 10.97 -2.25
N SER A 158 -9.32 10.37 -2.04
CA SER A 158 -10.60 11.05 -2.24
C SER A 158 -11.58 10.63 -1.15
N ALA A 159 -12.53 11.49 -0.84
CA ALA A 159 -13.63 11.14 0.08
C ALA A 159 -14.37 9.87 -0.39
N ALA A 160 -14.48 9.67 -1.70
CA ALA A 160 -15.11 8.49 -2.28
C ALA A 160 -14.37 7.19 -1.91
N ARG A 161 -13.04 7.19 -1.82
CA ARG A 161 -12.25 6.01 -1.42
C ARG A 161 -12.53 5.64 0.03
N LYS A 162 -12.45 6.61 0.96
CA LYS A 162 -12.82 6.41 2.36
C LYS A 162 -14.24 5.84 2.49
N ASP A 163 -15.22 6.48 1.83
CA ASP A 163 -16.62 6.07 1.85
C ASP A 163 -16.82 4.65 1.33
N ALA A 164 -16.04 4.22 0.33
CA ALA A 164 -16.10 2.86 -0.21
C ALA A 164 -15.68 1.83 0.85
N PHE A 165 -14.57 2.06 1.55
CA PHE A 165 -14.13 1.18 2.64
C PHE A 165 -15.13 1.18 3.81
N GLU A 166 -15.69 2.31 4.19
CA GLU A 166 -16.73 2.38 5.23
C GLU A 166 -17.99 1.58 4.84
N LYS A 167 -18.43 1.68 3.59
CA LYS A 167 -19.57 0.93 3.06
C LYS A 167 -19.31 -0.56 2.93
N SER A 168 -18.07 -0.99 2.81
CA SER A 168 -17.70 -2.41 2.75
C SER A 168 -17.75 -3.11 4.11
N ILE A 169 -17.94 -2.37 5.19
CA ILE A 169 -18.08 -2.92 6.55
C ILE A 169 -19.40 -3.68 6.68
N VAL A 170 -19.30 -4.97 6.97
CA VAL A 170 -20.48 -5.80 7.24
C VAL A 170 -20.85 -5.69 8.71
N LYS A 171 -22.00 -5.08 9.00
CA LYS A 171 -22.52 -4.94 10.37
C LYS A 171 -22.75 -6.30 11.03
N GLY A 172 -22.25 -6.44 12.26
CA GLY A 172 -22.39 -7.69 13.01
C GLY A 172 -21.40 -8.79 12.65
N LYS A 173 -20.53 -8.58 11.66
CA LYS A 173 -19.45 -9.51 11.35
C LYS A 173 -18.37 -9.43 12.44
N ASN A 174 -17.96 -10.58 12.95
CA ASN A 174 -16.87 -10.68 13.93
C ASN A 174 -15.52 -10.75 13.20
N TYR A 175 -14.94 -9.59 12.92
CA TYR A 175 -13.63 -9.47 12.30
C TYR A 175 -12.51 -9.91 13.26
N LYS A 176 -11.40 -10.36 12.69
CA LYS A 176 -10.19 -10.74 13.44
C LYS A 176 -9.07 -9.75 13.11
N PRO A 177 -8.19 -9.42 14.08
CA PRO A 177 -6.99 -8.64 13.78
C PRO A 177 -6.13 -9.35 12.72
N ALA A 178 -5.52 -8.57 11.84
CA ALA A 178 -4.66 -9.07 10.77
C ALA A 178 -3.44 -9.85 11.29
N LEU A 179 -2.93 -9.44 12.45
CA LEU A 179 -1.82 -10.08 13.15
C LEU A 179 -2.12 -10.19 14.65
N ALA A 180 -1.53 -11.19 15.30
CA ALA A 180 -1.53 -11.27 16.76
C ALA A 180 -0.65 -10.14 17.38
N PRO A 181 -0.85 -9.77 18.65
CA PRO A 181 -0.09 -8.68 19.27
C PRO A 181 1.43 -8.86 19.23
N SER A 182 1.93 -10.10 19.41
CA SER A 182 3.37 -10.41 19.31
C SER A 182 3.90 -10.20 17.88
N GLU A 183 3.17 -10.69 16.88
CA GLU A 183 3.53 -10.55 15.45
C GLU A 183 3.51 -9.08 15.02
N TRP A 184 2.57 -8.30 15.55
CA TRP A 184 2.52 -6.86 15.31
C TRP A 184 3.74 -6.15 15.90
N THR A 185 4.13 -6.51 17.12
CA THR A 185 5.34 -5.96 17.77
C THR A 185 6.59 -6.32 16.97
N GLU A 186 6.74 -7.57 16.55
CA GLU A 186 7.85 -8.01 15.68
C GLU A 186 7.92 -7.20 14.39
N LEU A 187 6.79 -7.04 13.69
CA LEU A 187 6.75 -6.26 12.45
C LEU A 187 7.17 -4.80 12.69
N LYS A 188 6.69 -4.18 13.76
CA LYS A 188 7.02 -2.77 14.11
C LYS A 188 8.48 -2.54 14.49
N THR A 189 9.16 -3.56 14.98
CA THR A 189 10.56 -3.48 15.46
C THR A 189 11.57 -4.13 14.50
N MET A 190 11.09 -4.63 13.36
CA MET A 190 11.92 -5.38 12.41
C MET A 190 13.15 -4.59 11.93
N CYS A 191 12.99 -3.30 11.63
CA CYS A 191 14.10 -2.43 11.18
C CYS A 191 14.84 -1.71 12.33
N ALA A 192 14.43 -1.92 13.57
CA ALA A 192 15.09 -1.28 14.74
C ALA A 192 16.27 -2.10 15.29
N GLN A 193 16.55 -3.26 14.72
CA GLN A 193 17.55 -4.21 15.19
C GLN A 193 18.89 -4.17 14.42
N ASP A 194 19.01 -3.23 13.45
CA ASP A 194 20.23 -3.04 12.63
C ASP A 194 21.05 -1.84 13.10
#